data_526fe9344b2c4182fb7f710397c24c93
#
_entry.id   526fe9344b2c4182fb7f710397c24c93
#
_cell.length_a   1.000
_cell.length_b   1.000
_cell.length_c   1.000
_cell.angle_alpha   90.00
_cell.angle_beta   90.00
_cell.angle_gamma   90.00
#
_symmetry.space_group_name_H-M   'P 1'
#
loop_
_entity.id
_entity.type
_entity.pdbx_description
1 polymer ?
#
loop_
_entity_poly.entity_id
_entity_poly.type
_entity_poly.pdbx_seq_one_letter_code
_entity_poly.pdbx_strand_id
1 'polypeptide(L)'
;MSVFDVIDRIEAMSPCAAVRYRIKRMRKQEIEPELFDEFYNGKRVELLKTNQHADGGFGRFHTRDSKLKQKIPTTEHAVNSIKMLDIPRGNSLVDRLCDYMEKILRREIEWPDGFEKNVWYKPAQPLFVASKLSVFGSDCKELTEIFRCWHTVLKEAFSEGEYDKDRANKAVKDLLGCSIDGSYIGLNSVYPMELFGNMEVIIDEELKRNYLKWLRNSGKNICYTNVVLNRVFQNDFSELYRVYFLLSRFSCFKTEFEEELSILKDRRNKDGFWNFGKEFSCQRLSDDRRNPNRMMIDHTIMALLLYL
;
A
#
# COMPACT_ATOMS: atom_id res chain seq x y z
N MET A 1 -17.50 -20.80 -6.04
CA MET A 1 -16.13 -21.17 -5.59
C MET A 1 -15.71 -20.18 -4.52
N SER A 2 -15.37 -20.67 -3.33
CA SER A 2 -14.90 -19.86 -2.21
C SER A 2 -13.45 -19.38 -2.43
N VAL A 3 -12.98 -18.43 -1.58
CA VAL A 3 -11.56 -18.01 -1.57
C VAL A 3 -10.65 -19.23 -1.29
N PHE A 4 -11.03 -20.06 -0.35
CA PHE A 4 -10.22 -21.22 0.07
C PHE A 4 -10.15 -22.30 -1.01
N ASP A 5 -11.23 -22.54 -1.78
CA ASP A 5 -11.20 -23.49 -2.91
C ASP A 5 -10.18 -23.06 -3.98
N VAL A 6 -10.05 -21.74 -4.21
CA VAL A 6 -9.06 -21.20 -5.16
C VAL A 6 -7.65 -21.37 -4.61
N ILE A 7 -7.45 -21.13 -3.32
CA ILE A 7 -6.14 -21.32 -2.67
C ILE A 7 -5.70 -22.78 -2.75
N ASP A 8 -6.60 -23.74 -2.48
CA ASP A 8 -6.30 -25.18 -2.58
C ASP A 8 -5.85 -25.58 -4.00
N ARG A 9 -6.48 -25.00 -5.02
CA ARG A 9 -6.06 -25.21 -6.40
C ARG A 9 -4.67 -24.62 -6.70
N ILE A 10 -4.33 -23.45 -6.13
CA ILE A 10 -2.98 -22.88 -6.28
C ILE A 10 -1.95 -23.80 -5.63
N GLU A 11 -2.22 -24.31 -4.43
CA GLU A 11 -1.31 -25.24 -3.73
C GLU A 11 -1.07 -26.51 -4.54
N ALA A 12 -2.10 -27.07 -5.17
CA ALA A 12 -1.98 -28.23 -6.05
C ALA A 12 -1.10 -27.98 -7.29
N MET A 13 -0.88 -26.73 -7.66
CA MET A 13 0.04 -26.36 -8.78
C MET A 13 1.52 -26.31 -8.36
N SER A 14 1.88 -26.68 -7.13
CA SER A 14 3.22 -26.64 -6.57
C SER A 14 3.91 -25.27 -6.77
N PRO A 15 3.35 -24.21 -6.20
CA PRO A 15 3.88 -22.86 -6.41
C PRO A 15 5.22 -22.64 -5.70
N CYS A 16 5.93 -21.56 -6.08
CA CYS A 16 7.21 -21.20 -5.44
C CYS A 16 7.05 -20.86 -3.95
N ALA A 17 8.16 -20.89 -3.21
CA ALA A 17 8.20 -20.66 -1.77
C ALA A 17 7.50 -19.36 -1.35
N ALA A 18 7.69 -18.26 -2.10
CA ALA A 18 7.04 -16.98 -1.79
C ALA A 18 5.51 -17.06 -1.84
N VAL A 19 4.95 -17.80 -2.79
CA VAL A 19 3.50 -18.02 -2.88
C VAL A 19 3.02 -18.94 -1.77
N ARG A 20 3.72 -20.06 -1.49
CA ARG A 20 3.40 -20.98 -0.38
C ARG A 20 3.42 -20.25 0.98
N TYR A 21 4.46 -19.47 1.22
CA TYR A 21 4.58 -18.63 2.40
C TYR A 21 3.39 -17.66 2.52
N ARG A 22 3.07 -16.95 1.43
CA ARG A 22 1.94 -15.99 1.42
C ARG A 22 0.60 -16.67 1.70
N ILE A 23 0.36 -17.84 1.13
CA ILE A 23 -0.86 -18.64 1.37
C ILE A 23 -0.99 -19.00 2.86
N LYS A 24 0.08 -19.50 3.49
CA LYS A 24 0.05 -19.81 4.93
C LYS A 24 -0.24 -18.57 5.78
N ARG A 25 0.36 -17.43 5.45
CA ARG A 25 0.03 -16.14 6.09
C ARG A 25 -1.44 -15.77 5.94
N MET A 26 -2.00 -15.91 4.73
CA MET A 26 -3.43 -15.66 4.45
C MET A 26 -4.34 -16.58 5.27
N ARG A 27 -3.94 -17.82 5.47
CA ARG A 27 -4.67 -18.82 6.28
C ARG A 27 -4.41 -18.72 7.78
N LYS A 28 -3.53 -17.83 8.21
CA LYS A 28 -3.04 -17.70 9.62
C LYS A 28 -2.49 -19.02 10.15
N GLN A 29 -1.82 -19.78 9.29
CA GLN A 29 -1.18 -21.06 9.62
C GLN A 29 0.26 -20.80 10.11
N GLU A 30 0.78 -21.75 10.87
CA GLU A 30 2.18 -21.79 11.24
C GLU A 30 3.07 -21.91 9.99
N ILE A 31 4.22 -21.25 10.03
CA ILE A 31 5.22 -21.29 8.96
C ILE A 31 6.34 -22.24 9.40
N GLU A 32 6.53 -23.31 8.66
CA GLU A 32 7.63 -24.23 8.89
C GLU A 32 8.96 -23.51 8.65
N PRO A 33 9.99 -23.75 9.51
CA PRO A 33 11.31 -23.14 9.35
C PRO A 33 11.90 -23.31 7.94
N GLU A 34 11.77 -24.50 7.36
CA GLU A 34 12.28 -24.84 6.03
C GLU A 34 11.62 -24.01 4.94
N LEU A 35 10.31 -23.81 5.03
CA LEU A 35 9.58 -22.94 4.09
C LEU A 35 10.00 -21.48 4.26
N PHE A 36 10.18 -21.03 5.50
CA PHE A 36 10.65 -19.67 5.76
C PHE A 36 12.05 -19.45 5.16
N ASP A 37 12.96 -20.39 5.38
CA ASP A 37 14.33 -20.32 4.85
C ASP A 37 14.36 -20.35 3.33
N GLU A 38 13.57 -21.22 2.67
CA GLU A 38 13.44 -21.25 1.22
C GLU A 38 12.90 -19.92 0.68
N PHE A 39 11.87 -19.37 1.31
CA PHE A 39 11.29 -18.08 0.97
C PHE A 39 12.29 -16.94 1.17
N TYR A 40 12.94 -16.89 2.35
CA TYR A 40 13.81 -15.80 2.76
C TYR A 40 15.13 -15.74 1.96
N ASN A 41 15.57 -16.88 1.43
CA ASN A 41 16.69 -17.00 0.51
C ASN A 41 16.26 -16.97 -0.98
N GLY A 42 14.98 -16.74 -1.24
CA GLY A 42 14.44 -16.58 -2.59
C GLY A 42 14.89 -15.26 -3.24
N LYS A 43 14.94 -15.25 -4.58
CA LYS A 43 15.48 -14.12 -5.38
C LYS A 43 14.85 -12.77 -5.06
N ARG A 44 13.56 -12.74 -4.68
CA ARG A 44 12.85 -11.51 -4.37
C ARG A 44 13.33 -10.89 -3.07
N VAL A 45 13.49 -11.70 -2.03
CA VAL A 45 14.00 -11.23 -0.74
C VAL A 45 15.49 -10.92 -0.86
N GLU A 46 16.25 -11.75 -1.58
CA GLU A 46 17.68 -11.52 -1.81
C GLU A 46 17.92 -10.20 -2.56
N LEU A 47 17.06 -9.85 -3.53
CA LEU A 47 17.12 -8.56 -4.20
C LEU A 47 16.94 -7.39 -3.21
N LEU A 48 16.05 -7.51 -2.22
CA LEU A 48 15.88 -6.50 -1.17
C LEU A 48 17.12 -6.44 -0.28
N LYS A 49 17.59 -7.58 0.26
CA LYS A 49 18.76 -7.65 1.14
C LYS A 49 20.01 -7.04 0.50
N THR A 50 20.28 -7.37 -0.76
CA THR A 50 21.49 -6.92 -1.48
C THR A 50 21.44 -5.46 -1.94
N ASN A 51 20.26 -4.83 -1.95
CA ASN A 51 20.10 -3.42 -2.34
C ASN A 51 19.75 -2.50 -1.15
N GLN A 52 19.63 -3.04 0.07
CA GLN A 52 19.47 -2.24 1.27
C GLN A 52 20.81 -1.59 1.64
N HIS A 53 20.83 -0.27 1.79
CA HIS A 53 22.02 0.49 2.16
C HIS A 53 22.38 0.29 3.64
N ALA A 54 23.58 0.73 4.03
CA ALA A 54 24.08 0.60 5.39
C ALA A 54 23.20 1.34 6.42
N ASP A 55 22.57 2.44 6.01
CA ASP A 55 21.63 3.22 6.82
C ASP A 55 20.25 2.56 6.99
N GLY A 56 19.96 1.49 6.27
CA GLY A 56 18.66 0.78 6.28
C GLY A 56 17.71 1.19 5.17
N GLY A 57 17.98 2.29 4.46
CA GLY A 57 17.19 2.76 3.31
C GLY A 57 17.54 2.07 1.98
N PHE A 58 16.94 2.57 0.90
CA PHE A 58 17.17 2.10 -0.47
C PHE A 58 17.50 3.29 -1.40
N GLY A 59 18.29 4.23 -0.92
CA GLY A 59 18.60 5.48 -1.60
C GLY A 59 17.49 6.51 -1.43
N ARG A 60 16.98 7.07 -2.52
CA ARG A 60 15.90 8.06 -2.43
C ARG A 60 14.64 7.45 -1.81
N PHE A 61 13.88 8.31 -1.14
CA PHE A 61 12.66 7.86 -0.47
C PHE A 61 11.49 7.74 -1.45
N HIS A 62 11.14 8.82 -2.10
CA HIS A 62 9.94 8.99 -2.92
C HIS A 62 10.25 9.13 -4.40
N THR A 63 11.11 10.08 -4.76
CA THR A 63 11.39 10.45 -6.15
C THR A 63 12.52 9.61 -6.74
N ARG A 64 12.20 8.82 -7.77
CA ARG A 64 13.20 8.01 -8.47
C ARG A 64 14.34 8.88 -9.03
N ASP A 65 15.58 8.45 -8.85
CA ASP A 65 16.72 9.00 -9.57
C ASP A 65 16.82 8.42 -10.98
N SER A 66 16.46 9.21 -11.98
CA SER A 66 16.49 8.75 -13.38
C SER A 66 17.91 8.52 -13.91
N LYS A 67 18.94 9.08 -13.23
CA LYS A 67 20.34 8.93 -13.62
C LYS A 67 20.98 7.65 -13.07
N LEU A 68 20.40 7.07 -12.03
CA LEU A 68 20.90 5.86 -11.38
C LEU A 68 20.15 4.61 -11.90
N LYS A 69 20.92 3.59 -12.28
CA LYS A 69 20.36 2.26 -12.63
C LYS A 69 20.18 1.42 -11.37
N GLN A 70 19.21 1.80 -10.54
CA GLN A 70 18.88 1.05 -9.33
C GLN A 70 17.88 -0.06 -9.65
N LYS A 71 18.09 -1.24 -9.05
CA LYS A 71 17.14 -2.37 -9.13
C LYS A 71 15.90 -2.12 -8.29
N ILE A 72 16.06 -1.44 -7.16
CA ILE A 72 14.99 -0.93 -6.30
C ILE A 72 15.04 0.58 -6.39
N PRO A 73 14.04 1.22 -7.03
CA PRO A 73 14.14 2.63 -7.41
C PRO A 73 14.05 3.60 -6.22
N THR A 74 13.32 3.25 -5.15
CA THR A 74 13.12 4.10 -3.97
C THR A 74 12.83 3.25 -2.72
N THR A 75 12.96 3.86 -1.56
CA THR A 75 12.58 3.25 -0.27
C THR A 75 11.09 2.89 -0.24
N GLU A 76 10.21 3.72 -0.79
CA GLU A 76 8.77 3.39 -0.93
C GLU A 76 8.55 2.12 -1.77
N HIS A 77 9.31 1.94 -2.83
CA HIS A 77 9.22 0.73 -3.65
C HIS A 77 9.63 -0.52 -2.85
N ALA A 78 10.67 -0.41 -2.04
CA ALA A 78 11.08 -1.49 -1.13
C ALA A 78 9.98 -1.81 -0.11
N VAL A 79 9.38 -0.80 0.55
CA VAL A 79 8.26 -0.99 1.48
C VAL A 79 7.11 -1.74 0.81
N ASN A 80 6.70 -1.32 -0.39
CA ASN A 80 5.62 -1.97 -1.13
C ASN A 80 5.96 -3.44 -1.48
N SER A 81 7.24 -3.73 -1.80
CA SER A 81 7.70 -5.09 -2.07
C SER A 81 7.69 -5.96 -0.81
N ILE A 82 8.17 -5.43 0.32
CA ILE A 82 8.17 -6.11 1.63
C ILE A 82 6.73 -6.40 2.08
N LYS A 83 5.82 -5.41 1.94
CA LYS A 83 4.39 -5.55 2.24
C LYS A 83 3.74 -6.67 1.41
N MET A 84 4.04 -6.75 0.10
CA MET A 84 3.52 -7.79 -0.76
C MET A 84 4.05 -9.17 -0.38
N LEU A 85 5.34 -9.27 -0.06
CA LEU A 85 5.99 -10.49 0.41
C LEU A 85 5.56 -10.87 1.84
N ASP A 86 4.94 -9.94 2.58
CA ASP A 86 4.50 -10.10 3.97
C ASP A 86 5.65 -10.46 4.94
N ILE A 87 6.81 -9.84 4.75
CA ILE A 87 7.95 -10.02 5.65
C ILE A 87 7.66 -9.24 6.94
N PRO A 88 7.59 -9.92 8.11
CA PRO A 88 7.20 -9.29 9.37
C PRO A 88 8.33 -8.48 10.00
N ARG A 89 7.99 -7.61 10.96
CA ARG A 89 8.95 -7.07 11.94
C ARG A 89 9.58 -8.21 12.76
N GLY A 90 10.75 -7.92 13.36
CA GLY A 90 11.62 -8.94 13.96
C GLY A 90 12.58 -9.57 12.94
N ASN A 91 12.44 -9.19 11.66
CA ASN A 91 13.39 -9.54 10.62
C ASN A 91 14.33 -8.35 10.36
N SER A 92 15.63 -8.60 10.32
CA SER A 92 16.66 -7.55 10.23
C SER A 92 16.51 -6.61 9.02
N LEU A 93 16.01 -7.12 7.90
CA LEU A 93 15.71 -6.31 6.70
C LEU A 93 14.63 -5.26 7.01
N VAL A 94 13.56 -5.68 7.68
CA VAL A 94 12.41 -4.81 8.01
C VAL A 94 12.75 -3.88 9.16
N ASP A 95 13.42 -4.38 10.20
CA ASP A 95 13.76 -3.59 11.39
C ASP A 95 14.71 -2.44 11.05
N ARG A 96 15.73 -2.68 10.21
CA ARG A 96 16.62 -1.62 9.72
C ARG A 96 15.90 -0.59 8.87
N LEU A 97 14.94 -1.04 8.04
CA LEU A 97 14.13 -0.13 7.24
C LEU A 97 13.22 0.75 8.12
N CYS A 98 12.60 0.16 9.14
CA CYS A 98 11.79 0.92 10.10
C CYS A 98 12.64 1.93 10.86
N ASP A 99 13.79 1.53 11.39
CA ASP A 99 14.74 2.43 12.08
C ASP A 99 15.18 3.61 11.18
N TYR A 100 15.49 3.33 9.91
CA TYR A 100 15.78 4.37 8.92
C TYR A 100 14.63 5.36 8.77
N MET A 101 13.39 4.88 8.60
CA MET A 101 12.20 5.74 8.45
C MET A 101 11.91 6.54 9.73
N GLU A 102 12.08 5.94 10.90
CA GLU A 102 11.93 6.62 12.19
C GLU A 102 12.97 7.73 12.37
N LYS A 103 14.23 7.50 11.97
CA LYS A 103 15.29 8.53 11.98
C LYS A 103 14.95 9.72 11.07
N ILE A 104 14.34 9.48 9.91
CA ILE A 104 13.86 10.57 9.05
C ILE A 104 12.79 11.39 9.79
N LEU A 105 11.80 10.74 10.41
CA LEU A 105 10.73 11.43 11.14
C LEU A 105 11.27 12.25 12.31
N ARG A 106 12.26 11.72 13.05
CA ARG A 106 12.94 12.43 14.16
C ARG A 106 13.91 13.51 13.68
N ARG A 107 14.12 13.63 12.34
CA ARG A 107 15.11 14.54 11.75
C ARG A 107 16.56 14.26 12.19
N GLU A 108 16.87 13.02 12.52
CA GLU A 108 18.22 12.56 12.83
C GLU A 108 19.05 12.36 11.57
N ILE A 109 18.39 12.13 10.43
CA ILE A 109 18.98 12.09 9.09
C ILE A 109 18.25 13.04 8.15
N GLU A 110 18.97 13.57 7.17
CA GLU A 110 18.40 14.47 6.17
C GLU A 110 17.46 13.72 5.22
N TRP A 111 16.52 14.46 4.62
CA TRP A 111 15.65 13.94 3.60
C TRP A 111 16.45 13.48 2.37
N PRO A 112 16.35 12.20 1.96
CA PRO A 112 17.26 11.61 0.98
C PRO A 112 16.97 12.00 -0.48
N ASP A 113 15.81 12.63 -0.76
CA ASP A 113 15.47 13.04 -2.12
C ASP A 113 16.09 14.40 -2.44
N GLY A 114 16.35 14.62 -3.72
CA GLY A 114 16.83 15.90 -4.17
C GLY A 114 15.79 17.02 -4.03
N PHE A 115 16.21 18.23 -4.42
CA PHE A 115 15.36 19.41 -4.36
C PHE A 115 14.08 19.24 -5.21
N GLU A 116 12.94 19.56 -4.59
CA GLU A 116 11.65 19.65 -5.24
C GLU A 116 11.13 21.09 -5.19
N LYS A 117 10.66 21.59 -6.33
CA LYS A 117 10.22 23.00 -6.48
C LYS A 117 8.82 23.25 -5.93
N ASN A 118 8.01 22.22 -5.81
CA ASN A 118 6.61 22.33 -5.36
C ASN A 118 6.56 22.71 -3.87
N VAL A 119 5.81 23.75 -3.54
CA VAL A 119 5.69 24.27 -2.17
C VAL A 119 5.11 23.27 -1.18
N TRP A 120 4.31 22.32 -1.64
CA TRP A 120 3.71 21.26 -0.83
C TRP A 120 4.70 20.13 -0.47
N TYR A 121 5.82 20.02 -1.14
CA TYR A 121 6.73 18.87 -1.02
C TYR A 121 7.36 18.74 0.37
N LYS A 122 7.89 19.82 0.92
CA LYS A 122 8.49 19.78 2.28
C LYS A 122 7.49 19.38 3.35
N PRO A 123 6.29 20.00 3.47
CA PRO A 123 5.28 19.57 4.44
C PRO A 123 4.71 18.17 4.15
N ALA A 124 4.83 17.66 2.92
CA ALA A 124 4.40 16.31 2.56
C ALA A 124 5.38 15.21 3.00
N GLN A 125 6.67 15.50 3.16
CA GLN A 125 7.69 14.51 3.50
C GLN A 125 7.34 13.67 4.74
N PRO A 126 6.92 14.26 5.88
CA PRO A 126 6.51 13.47 7.03
C PRO A 126 5.34 12.53 6.74
N LEU A 127 4.37 12.95 5.93
CA LEU A 127 3.24 12.12 5.53
C LEU A 127 3.70 10.92 4.68
N PHE A 128 4.64 11.14 3.74
CA PHE A 128 5.20 10.04 2.92
C PHE A 128 5.84 8.98 3.80
N VAL A 129 6.69 9.39 4.74
CA VAL A 129 7.37 8.46 5.64
C VAL A 129 6.38 7.79 6.59
N ALA A 130 5.47 8.56 7.22
CA ALA A 130 4.49 8.05 8.16
C ALA A 130 3.57 7.00 7.51
N SER A 131 3.10 7.26 6.28
CA SER A 131 2.27 6.28 5.57
C SER A 131 2.99 4.96 5.33
N LYS A 132 4.28 5.00 4.99
CA LYS A 132 5.08 3.78 4.78
C LYS A 132 5.47 3.08 6.08
N LEU A 133 5.78 3.83 7.12
CA LEU A 133 6.10 3.28 8.43
C LEU A 133 4.89 2.63 9.10
N SER A 134 3.68 3.18 8.90
CA SER A 134 2.43 2.64 9.44
C SER A 134 2.14 1.21 8.97
N VAL A 135 2.67 0.81 7.81
CA VAL A 135 2.54 -0.56 7.27
C VAL A 135 3.09 -1.62 8.23
N PHE A 136 4.09 -1.25 9.04
CA PHE A 136 4.81 -2.16 9.93
C PHE A 136 4.35 -2.06 11.39
N GLY A 137 3.30 -1.30 11.69
CA GLY A 137 2.77 -1.17 13.04
C GLY A 137 3.77 -0.56 14.03
N SER A 138 4.56 0.44 13.59
CA SER A 138 5.48 1.15 14.48
C SER A 138 4.71 1.94 15.54
N ASP A 139 5.22 1.95 16.76
CA ASP A 139 4.74 2.73 17.92
C ASP A 139 5.49 4.06 18.10
N CYS A 140 6.28 4.45 17.10
CA CYS A 140 7.04 5.70 17.08
C CYS A 140 6.13 6.91 17.35
N LYS A 141 6.55 7.77 18.27
CA LYS A 141 5.79 8.96 18.71
C LYS A 141 5.48 9.90 17.54
N GLU A 142 6.46 10.12 16.68
CA GLU A 142 6.35 11.01 15.51
C GLU A 142 5.31 10.50 14.50
N LEU A 143 5.23 9.17 14.29
CA LEU A 143 4.17 8.57 13.47
C LEU A 143 2.79 8.87 14.07
N THR A 144 2.64 8.70 15.39
CA THR A 144 1.39 8.97 16.09
C THR A 144 1.00 10.45 16.00
N GLU A 145 1.96 11.37 16.09
CA GLU A 145 1.72 12.81 15.97
C GLU A 145 1.27 13.19 14.55
N ILE A 146 1.93 12.66 13.52
CA ILE A 146 1.54 12.88 12.12
C ILE A 146 0.17 12.30 11.84
N PHE A 147 -0.12 11.10 12.33
CA PHE A 147 -1.45 10.51 12.21
C PHE A 147 -2.52 11.42 12.85
N ARG A 148 -2.30 11.92 14.08
CA ARG A 148 -3.25 12.82 14.76
C ARG A 148 -3.51 14.09 13.96
N CYS A 149 -2.48 14.71 13.37
CA CYS A 149 -2.64 15.86 12.49
C CYS A 149 -3.58 15.55 11.32
N TRP A 150 -3.30 14.47 10.58
CA TRP A 150 -4.11 14.10 9.42
C TRP A 150 -5.49 13.58 9.81
N HIS A 151 -5.65 12.90 10.95
CA HIS A 151 -6.94 12.50 11.50
C HIS A 151 -7.79 13.74 11.87
N THR A 152 -7.17 14.79 12.41
CA THR A 152 -7.87 16.06 12.65
C THR A 152 -8.35 16.68 11.34
N VAL A 153 -7.49 16.71 10.28
CA VAL A 153 -7.90 17.14 8.93
C VAL A 153 -9.10 16.34 8.43
N LEU A 154 -9.07 15.01 8.60
CA LEU A 154 -10.17 14.13 8.20
C LEU A 154 -11.45 14.46 8.95
N LYS A 155 -11.39 14.63 10.28
CA LYS A 155 -12.55 14.99 11.13
C LYS A 155 -13.15 16.33 10.74
N GLU A 156 -12.33 17.34 10.54
CA GLU A 156 -12.79 18.67 10.12
C GLU A 156 -13.46 18.62 8.74
N ALA A 157 -12.85 17.88 7.80
CA ALA A 157 -13.38 17.72 6.44
C ALA A 157 -14.76 17.06 6.39
N PHE A 158 -15.11 16.25 7.39
CA PHE A 158 -16.37 15.49 7.48
C PHE A 158 -17.20 15.84 8.71
N SER A 159 -16.97 16.99 9.34
CA SER A 159 -17.64 17.37 10.59
C SER A 159 -19.16 17.45 10.50
N GLU A 160 -19.73 17.57 9.30
CA GLU A 160 -21.18 17.56 9.02
C GLU A 160 -21.63 16.29 8.25
N GLY A 161 -20.80 15.24 8.27
CA GLY A 161 -21.11 13.96 7.62
C GLY A 161 -20.71 13.88 6.13
N GLU A 162 -20.62 15.01 5.44
CA GLU A 162 -20.20 15.11 4.04
C GLU A 162 -18.85 15.82 3.91
N TYR A 163 -18.13 15.54 2.81
CA TYR A 163 -16.83 16.17 2.56
C TYR A 163 -16.96 17.66 2.25
N ASP A 164 -16.35 18.47 3.09
CA ASP A 164 -16.19 19.91 2.90
C ASP A 164 -14.72 20.26 2.56
N LYS A 165 -14.51 20.74 1.31
CA LYS A 165 -13.19 21.10 0.80
C LYS A 165 -12.58 22.27 1.55
N ASP A 166 -13.39 23.27 1.91
CA ASP A 166 -12.90 24.50 2.54
C ASP A 166 -12.46 24.24 3.97
N ARG A 167 -13.21 23.42 4.70
CA ARG A 167 -12.82 22.93 6.04
C ARG A 167 -11.54 22.09 5.98
N ALA A 168 -11.42 21.17 5.02
CA ALA A 168 -10.21 20.37 4.81
C ALA A 168 -8.99 21.27 4.55
N ASN A 169 -9.11 22.24 3.64
CA ASN A 169 -8.04 23.19 3.31
C ASN A 169 -7.67 24.06 4.52
N LYS A 170 -8.66 24.54 5.25
CA LYS A 170 -8.43 25.32 6.48
C LYS A 170 -7.66 24.51 7.52
N ALA A 171 -8.11 23.28 7.80
CA ALA A 171 -7.44 22.40 8.76
C ALA A 171 -5.98 22.11 8.38
N VAL A 172 -5.71 21.81 7.10
CA VAL A 172 -4.34 21.60 6.62
C VAL A 172 -3.50 22.89 6.75
N LYS A 173 -4.06 24.06 6.41
CA LYS A 173 -3.35 25.33 6.57
C LYS A 173 -3.01 25.61 8.03
N ASP A 174 -3.96 25.38 8.93
CA ASP A 174 -3.78 25.63 10.36
C ASP A 174 -2.77 24.65 10.99
N LEU A 175 -2.76 23.37 10.58
CA LEU A 175 -1.92 22.33 11.17
C LEU A 175 -0.55 22.19 10.50
N LEU A 176 -0.46 22.38 9.18
CA LEU A 176 0.75 22.12 8.41
C LEU A 176 1.34 23.39 7.77
N GLY A 177 0.68 24.55 7.90
CA GLY A 177 1.16 25.83 7.34
C GLY A 177 1.17 25.88 5.80
N CYS A 178 0.49 24.97 5.11
CA CYS A 178 0.44 24.90 3.66
C CYS A 178 -0.99 24.72 3.13
N SER A 179 -1.18 24.92 1.81
CA SER A 179 -2.45 24.62 1.15
C SER A 179 -2.34 23.27 0.43
N ILE A 180 -3.42 22.46 0.48
CA ILE A 180 -3.56 21.25 -0.32
C ILE A 180 -4.34 21.49 -1.61
N ASP A 181 -4.84 22.69 -1.85
CA ASP A 181 -5.58 22.98 -3.07
C ASP A 181 -4.63 22.90 -4.28
N GLY A 182 -4.96 21.95 -5.18
CA GLY A 182 -4.10 21.59 -6.30
C GLY A 182 -2.83 20.79 -5.94
N SER A 183 -2.70 20.33 -4.70
CA SER A 183 -1.54 19.54 -4.24
C SER A 183 -1.81 18.03 -4.30
N TYR A 184 -0.72 17.25 -4.29
CA TYR A 184 -0.77 15.78 -4.29
C TYR A 184 -0.92 15.15 -2.90
N ILE A 185 -1.13 15.95 -1.84
CA ILE A 185 -1.28 15.48 -0.45
C ILE A 185 -2.70 15.58 0.08
N GLY A 186 -3.69 15.83 -0.78
CA GLY A 186 -5.10 15.87 -0.39
C GLY A 186 -5.60 14.53 0.17
N LEU A 187 -6.77 14.55 0.84
CA LEU A 187 -7.38 13.34 1.41
C LEU A 187 -7.68 12.25 0.37
N ASN A 188 -7.72 12.58 -0.93
CA ASN A 188 -7.79 11.62 -2.04
C ASN A 188 -6.41 11.16 -2.54
N SER A 189 -5.36 11.33 -1.78
CA SER A 189 -4.01 10.82 -2.10
C SER A 189 -3.79 9.44 -1.49
N VAL A 190 -2.93 8.63 -2.13
CA VAL A 190 -2.55 7.30 -1.65
C VAL A 190 -1.90 7.31 -0.26
N TYR A 191 -1.26 8.41 0.14
CA TYR A 191 -0.55 8.50 1.43
C TYR A 191 -1.50 8.62 2.64
N PRO A 192 -2.47 9.56 2.68
CA PRO A 192 -3.48 9.55 3.74
C PRO A 192 -4.28 8.25 3.76
N MET A 193 -4.64 7.69 2.59
CA MET A 193 -5.35 6.40 2.52
C MET A 193 -4.57 5.28 3.19
N GLU A 194 -3.27 5.17 2.91
CA GLU A 194 -2.41 4.14 3.51
C GLU A 194 -2.25 4.36 5.01
N LEU A 195 -1.99 5.60 5.43
CA LEU A 195 -1.85 5.96 6.84
C LEU A 195 -3.13 5.65 7.63
N PHE A 196 -4.28 6.11 7.14
CA PHE A 196 -5.57 5.87 7.78
C PHE A 196 -5.95 4.39 7.79
N GLY A 197 -5.75 3.69 6.67
CA GLY A 197 -6.08 2.26 6.58
C GLY A 197 -5.22 1.39 7.51
N ASN A 198 -3.96 1.71 7.73
CA ASN A 198 -3.11 0.97 8.66
C ASN A 198 -3.35 1.33 10.13
N MET A 199 -3.93 2.49 10.41
CA MET A 199 -4.24 2.99 11.76
C MET A 199 -5.77 3.13 11.99
N GLU A 200 -6.57 2.41 11.23
CA GLU A 200 -8.04 2.54 11.18
C GLU A 200 -8.74 2.33 12.53
N VAL A 201 -8.15 1.53 13.42
CA VAL A 201 -8.72 1.24 14.76
C VAL A 201 -8.97 2.52 15.59
N ILE A 202 -8.22 3.59 15.30
CA ILE A 202 -8.33 4.87 16.00
C ILE A 202 -9.40 5.78 15.36
N ILE A 203 -9.89 5.44 14.17
CA ILE A 203 -10.84 6.25 13.40
C ILE A 203 -12.26 5.73 13.69
N ASP A 204 -13.17 6.66 13.94
CA ASP A 204 -14.59 6.34 14.12
C ASP A 204 -15.19 5.65 12.90
N GLU A 205 -16.10 4.68 13.11
CA GLU A 205 -16.70 3.87 12.03
C GLU A 205 -17.52 4.71 11.06
N GLU A 206 -18.25 5.71 11.53
CA GLU A 206 -19.03 6.59 10.66
C GLU A 206 -18.10 7.45 9.80
N LEU A 207 -17.04 7.98 10.39
CA LEU A 207 -16.03 8.76 9.67
C LEU A 207 -15.33 7.93 8.61
N LYS A 208 -14.97 6.66 8.88
CA LYS A 208 -14.42 5.72 7.89
C LYS A 208 -15.37 5.54 6.71
N ARG A 209 -16.65 5.28 6.98
CA ARG A 209 -17.68 5.10 5.94
C ARG A 209 -17.85 6.35 5.09
N ASN A 210 -17.95 7.52 5.71
CA ASN A 210 -18.12 8.79 5.01
C ASN A 210 -16.89 9.08 4.12
N TYR A 211 -15.69 8.80 4.62
CA TYR A 211 -14.46 8.91 3.85
C TYR A 211 -14.45 7.98 2.62
N LEU A 212 -14.76 6.68 2.78
CA LEU A 212 -14.80 5.72 1.69
C LEU A 212 -15.89 6.06 0.66
N LYS A 213 -17.08 6.44 1.10
CA LYS A 213 -18.18 6.89 0.23
C LYS A 213 -17.78 8.10 -0.59
N TRP A 214 -17.13 9.09 0.05
CA TRP A 214 -16.65 10.26 -0.67
C TRP A 214 -15.59 9.89 -1.71
N LEU A 215 -14.61 9.07 -1.38
CA LEU A 215 -13.61 8.61 -2.33
C LEU A 215 -14.25 7.92 -3.54
N ARG A 216 -15.22 7.02 -3.29
CA ARG A 216 -15.96 6.30 -4.33
C ARG A 216 -16.75 7.24 -5.24
N ASN A 217 -17.46 8.22 -4.66
CA ASN A 217 -18.47 9.02 -5.37
C ASN A 217 -17.93 10.34 -5.92
N SER A 218 -16.74 10.79 -5.50
CA SER A 218 -16.21 12.12 -5.84
C SER A 218 -15.97 12.35 -7.34
N GLY A 219 -15.85 11.28 -8.15
CA GLY A 219 -15.47 11.36 -9.55
C GLY A 219 -14.06 11.92 -9.79
N LYS A 220 -13.27 12.13 -8.73
CA LYS A 220 -11.91 12.66 -8.79
C LYS A 220 -10.89 11.54 -8.92
N ASN A 221 -9.80 11.82 -9.61
CA ASN A 221 -8.65 10.91 -9.60
C ASN A 221 -8.08 10.76 -8.18
N ILE A 222 -7.72 9.53 -7.84
CA ILE A 222 -6.88 9.27 -6.69
C ILE A 222 -5.47 9.75 -7.02
N CYS A 223 -4.96 10.70 -6.26
CA CYS A 223 -3.65 11.30 -6.51
C CYS A 223 -2.53 10.25 -6.46
N TYR A 224 -1.56 10.38 -7.33
CA TYR A 224 -0.49 9.41 -7.65
C TYR A 224 -0.99 8.14 -8.38
N THR A 225 -2.21 8.17 -8.92
CA THR A 225 -2.75 7.13 -9.78
C THR A 225 -3.60 7.76 -10.90
N ASN A 226 -4.03 6.96 -11.87
CA ASN A 226 -5.00 7.36 -12.88
C ASN A 226 -6.40 6.80 -12.57
N VAL A 227 -6.67 6.46 -11.30
CA VAL A 227 -7.89 5.79 -10.87
C VAL A 227 -8.97 6.79 -10.51
N VAL A 228 -10.16 6.60 -11.09
CA VAL A 228 -11.42 7.21 -10.66
C VAL A 228 -12.34 6.09 -10.18
N LEU A 229 -12.61 6.01 -8.88
CA LEU A 229 -13.23 4.84 -8.27
C LEU A 229 -14.64 4.52 -8.79
N ASN A 230 -15.44 5.51 -9.15
CA ASN A 230 -16.76 5.30 -9.74
C ASN A 230 -16.73 4.93 -11.25
N ARG A 231 -15.55 4.68 -11.83
CA ARG A 231 -15.36 4.30 -13.23
C ARG A 231 -14.56 3.00 -13.37
N VAL A 232 -14.96 1.98 -12.64
CA VAL A 232 -14.23 0.70 -12.50
C VAL A 232 -13.78 0.10 -13.82
N PHE A 233 -14.63 0.15 -14.85
CA PHE A 233 -14.32 -0.44 -16.17
C PHE A 233 -13.37 0.40 -17.04
N GLN A 234 -13.13 1.66 -16.69
CA GLN A 234 -12.27 2.58 -17.44
C GLN A 234 -10.85 2.68 -16.85
N ASN A 235 -10.65 2.12 -15.67
CA ASN A 235 -9.36 2.17 -14.99
C ASN A 235 -8.41 1.08 -15.50
N ASP A 236 -7.11 1.39 -15.52
CA ASP A 236 -6.08 0.37 -15.56
C ASP A 236 -6.20 -0.52 -14.31
N PHE A 237 -6.23 -1.83 -14.52
CA PHE A 237 -6.53 -2.75 -13.45
C PHE A 237 -5.41 -2.79 -12.38
N SER A 238 -4.17 -2.57 -12.74
CA SER A 238 -3.05 -2.57 -11.79
C SER A 238 -3.10 -1.36 -10.85
N GLU A 239 -3.48 -0.21 -11.38
CA GLU A 239 -3.67 1.00 -10.58
C GLU A 239 -4.91 0.88 -9.70
N LEU A 240 -6.03 0.36 -10.24
CA LEU A 240 -7.24 0.10 -9.48
C LEU A 240 -7.00 -0.87 -8.33
N TYR A 241 -6.29 -2.00 -8.59
CA TYR A 241 -5.89 -2.94 -7.55
C TYR A 241 -5.07 -2.26 -6.46
N ARG A 242 -4.09 -1.43 -6.84
CA ARG A 242 -3.26 -0.69 -5.88
C ARG A 242 -4.11 0.14 -4.92
N VAL A 243 -5.09 0.86 -5.45
CA VAL A 243 -6.00 1.67 -4.61
C VAL A 243 -6.88 0.77 -3.74
N TYR A 244 -7.50 -0.27 -4.31
CA TYR A 244 -8.33 -1.20 -3.53
C TYR A 244 -7.54 -1.89 -2.42
N PHE A 245 -6.27 -2.23 -2.66
CA PHE A 245 -5.41 -2.83 -1.64
C PHE A 245 -5.10 -1.87 -0.48
N LEU A 246 -5.07 -0.56 -0.72
CA LEU A 246 -5.01 0.43 0.35
C LEU A 246 -6.34 0.52 1.11
N LEU A 247 -7.45 0.59 0.39
CA LEU A 247 -8.80 0.72 0.96
C LEU A 247 -9.26 -0.55 1.68
N SER A 248 -8.77 -1.74 1.28
CA SER A 248 -9.10 -3.01 1.95
C SER A 248 -8.59 -3.12 3.39
N ARG A 249 -7.80 -2.16 3.84
CA ARG A 249 -7.39 -2.02 5.24
C ARG A 249 -8.49 -1.51 6.15
N PHE A 250 -9.49 -0.83 5.59
CA PHE A 250 -10.63 -0.35 6.36
C PHE A 250 -11.64 -1.48 6.58
N SER A 251 -12.09 -1.65 7.82
CA SER A 251 -13.08 -2.66 8.23
C SER A 251 -14.36 -2.61 7.40
N CYS A 252 -14.80 -1.41 7.02
CA CYS A 252 -16.01 -1.19 6.23
C CYS A 252 -15.81 -1.35 4.70
N PHE A 253 -14.58 -1.60 4.20
CA PHE A 253 -14.29 -1.66 2.76
C PHE A 253 -15.18 -2.64 2.00
N LYS A 254 -15.33 -3.86 2.50
CA LYS A 254 -16.11 -4.91 1.80
C LYS A 254 -17.57 -4.53 1.64
N THR A 255 -18.13 -3.84 2.62
CA THR A 255 -19.51 -3.36 2.58
C THR A 255 -19.66 -2.18 1.60
N GLU A 256 -18.74 -1.21 1.67
CA GLU A 256 -18.83 -0.01 0.85
C GLU A 256 -18.47 -0.25 -0.64
N PHE A 257 -17.74 -1.33 -0.94
CA PHE A 257 -17.30 -1.71 -2.29
C PHE A 257 -17.81 -3.09 -2.74
N GLU A 258 -18.95 -3.54 -2.22
CA GLU A 258 -19.52 -4.87 -2.51
C GLU A 258 -19.77 -5.08 -4.01
N GLU A 259 -20.33 -4.07 -4.68
CA GLU A 259 -20.61 -4.11 -6.13
C GLU A 259 -19.32 -4.27 -6.94
N GLU A 260 -18.31 -3.46 -6.65
CA GLU A 260 -17.02 -3.47 -7.34
C GLU A 260 -16.27 -4.78 -7.11
N LEU A 261 -16.33 -5.31 -5.89
CA LEU A 261 -15.79 -6.62 -5.56
C LEU A 261 -16.54 -7.76 -6.29
N SER A 262 -17.85 -7.65 -6.45
CA SER A 262 -18.64 -8.60 -7.26
C SER A 262 -18.19 -8.58 -8.71
N ILE A 263 -18.05 -7.39 -9.31
CA ILE A 263 -17.54 -7.21 -10.69
C ILE A 263 -16.15 -7.83 -10.83
N LEU A 264 -15.27 -7.60 -9.86
CA LEU A 264 -13.94 -8.21 -9.85
C LEU A 264 -14.01 -9.73 -9.79
N LYS A 265 -14.91 -10.28 -8.97
CA LYS A 265 -15.13 -11.72 -8.84
C LYS A 265 -15.59 -12.37 -10.15
N ASP A 266 -16.41 -11.69 -10.93
CA ASP A 266 -16.92 -12.17 -12.21
C ASP A 266 -15.85 -12.20 -13.32
N ARG A 267 -14.71 -11.51 -13.12
CA ARG A 267 -13.55 -11.57 -14.02
C ARG A 267 -12.67 -12.81 -13.89
N ARG A 268 -13.02 -13.73 -12.99
CA ARG A 268 -12.32 -15.02 -12.88
C ARG A 268 -12.56 -15.87 -14.12
N ASN A 269 -11.55 -16.63 -14.50
CA ASN A 269 -11.72 -17.67 -15.50
C ASN A 269 -12.55 -18.84 -14.92
N LYS A 270 -12.84 -19.84 -15.78
CA LYS A 270 -13.60 -21.04 -15.40
C LYS A 270 -12.98 -21.83 -14.22
N ASP A 271 -11.68 -21.69 -14.01
CA ASP A 271 -10.94 -22.36 -12.94
C ASP A 271 -10.88 -21.54 -11.65
N GLY A 272 -11.46 -20.32 -11.65
CA GLY A 272 -11.53 -19.42 -10.52
C GLY A 272 -10.33 -18.48 -10.38
N PHE A 273 -9.41 -18.45 -11.33
CA PHE A 273 -8.21 -17.60 -11.31
C PHE A 273 -8.42 -16.27 -12.00
N TRP A 274 -7.63 -15.27 -11.58
CA TRP A 274 -7.54 -13.98 -12.25
C TRP A 274 -6.29 -13.91 -13.13
N ASN A 275 -6.44 -13.30 -14.30
CA ASN A 275 -5.32 -12.96 -15.18
C ASN A 275 -5.54 -11.55 -15.72
N PHE A 276 -4.78 -10.60 -15.20
CA PHE A 276 -4.87 -9.19 -15.55
C PHE A 276 -3.95 -8.77 -16.69
N GLY A 277 -3.31 -9.75 -17.35
CA GLY A 277 -2.42 -9.50 -18.47
C GLY A 277 -0.98 -9.16 -18.07
N LYS A 278 -0.11 -9.01 -19.08
CA LYS A 278 1.33 -8.78 -18.87
C LYS A 278 1.64 -7.38 -18.38
N GLU A 279 0.78 -6.42 -18.67
CA GLU A 279 0.93 -5.00 -18.29
C GLU A 279 0.64 -4.76 -16.80
N PHE A 280 0.11 -5.75 -16.10
CA PHE A 280 -0.14 -5.64 -14.67
C PHE A 280 1.17 -5.42 -13.90
N SER A 281 1.40 -4.18 -13.47
CA SER A 281 2.68 -3.68 -12.95
C SER A 281 2.85 -3.80 -11.44
N CYS A 282 1.89 -4.39 -10.73
CA CYS A 282 1.96 -4.55 -9.28
C CYS A 282 3.13 -5.42 -8.81
N GLN A 283 3.49 -5.29 -7.54
CA GLN A 283 4.53 -6.12 -6.91
C GLN A 283 4.19 -7.61 -7.06
N ARG A 284 5.18 -8.41 -7.37
CA ARG A 284 5.01 -9.85 -7.65
C ARG A 284 5.62 -10.70 -6.56
N LEU A 285 5.06 -11.89 -6.37
CA LEU A 285 5.58 -12.91 -5.46
C LEU A 285 6.60 -13.81 -6.17
N SER A 286 6.26 -14.29 -7.38
CA SER A 286 7.09 -15.24 -8.12
C SER A 286 8.30 -14.59 -8.79
N ASP A 287 9.37 -15.38 -8.94
CA ASP A 287 10.62 -14.95 -9.56
C ASP A 287 10.57 -14.92 -11.09
N ASP A 288 9.75 -15.78 -11.70
CA ASP A 288 9.68 -15.95 -13.13
C ASP A 288 8.52 -15.19 -13.76
N ARG A 289 8.85 -14.04 -14.34
CA ARG A 289 7.89 -13.16 -15.02
C ARG A 289 7.42 -13.70 -16.38
N ARG A 290 8.12 -14.67 -16.95
CA ARG A 290 7.85 -15.17 -18.31
C ARG A 290 6.88 -16.35 -18.30
N ASN A 291 6.70 -17.01 -17.16
CA ASN A 291 5.81 -18.13 -17.03
C ASN A 291 4.36 -17.64 -16.82
N PRO A 292 3.45 -17.87 -17.79
CA PRO A 292 2.06 -17.39 -17.70
C PRO A 292 1.29 -17.96 -16.48
N ASN A 293 1.57 -19.21 -16.10
CA ASN A 293 0.91 -19.83 -14.93
C ASN A 293 1.34 -19.17 -13.63
N ARG A 294 2.63 -18.86 -13.47
CA ARG A 294 3.13 -18.14 -12.28
C ARG A 294 2.57 -16.73 -12.21
N MET A 295 2.47 -16.04 -13.34
CA MET A 295 1.86 -14.74 -13.42
C MET A 295 0.37 -14.79 -13.01
N MET A 296 -0.38 -15.78 -13.48
CA MET A 296 -1.77 -15.98 -13.12
C MET A 296 -1.94 -16.28 -11.62
N ILE A 297 -1.04 -17.09 -11.04
CA ILE A 297 -1.01 -17.35 -9.59
C ILE A 297 -0.79 -16.04 -8.82
N ASP A 298 0.22 -15.25 -9.19
CA ASP A 298 0.50 -13.96 -8.55
C ASP A 298 -0.74 -13.04 -8.59
N HIS A 299 -1.37 -12.89 -9.76
CA HIS A 299 -2.58 -12.08 -9.93
C HIS A 299 -3.74 -12.60 -9.06
N THR A 300 -3.86 -13.92 -8.98
CA THR A 300 -4.91 -14.54 -8.17
C THR A 300 -4.69 -14.30 -6.69
N ILE A 301 -3.49 -14.51 -6.17
CA ILE A 301 -3.16 -14.21 -4.76
C ILE A 301 -3.44 -12.74 -4.45
N MET A 302 -3.04 -11.83 -5.33
CA MET A 302 -3.29 -10.40 -5.14
C MET A 302 -4.78 -10.08 -5.10
N ALA A 303 -5.59 -10.65 -6.01
CA ALA A 303 -7.03 -10.46 -5.99
C ALA A 303 -7.66 -11.02 -4.71
N LEU A 304 -7.24 -12.22 -4.27
CA LEU A 304 -7.76 -12.86 -3.05
C LEU A 304 -7.53 -12.02 -1.79
N LEU A 305 -6.43 -11.24 -1.73
CA LEU A 305 -6.16 -10.34 -0.59
C LEU A 305 -7.24 -9.27 -0.37
N LEU A 306 -8.05 -8.96 -1.39
CA LEU A 306 -9.16 -8.00 -1.26
C LEU A 306 -10.41 -8.62 -0.61
N TYR A 307 -10.49 -9.96 -0.56
CA TYR A 307 -11.64 -10.69 0.01
C TYR A 307 -11.37 -11.27 1.39
N LEU A 308 -10.14 -11.26 1.87
CA LEU A 308 -9.75 -11.73 3.20
C LEU A 308 -9.82 -10.62 4.22
#